data_41f224f127078593a3cc9c6967a56830
#
_entry.id   41f224f127078593a3cc9c6967a56830
#
_cell.length_a   1.000
_cell.length_b   1.000
_cell.length_c   1.000
_cell.angle_alpha   90.00
_cell.angle_beta   90.00
_cell.angle_gamma   90.00
#
_symmetry.space_group_name_H-M   'P 1'
#
loop_
_entity.id
_entity.type
_entity.pdbx_description
1 polymer ?
#
loop_
_entity_poly.entity_id
_entity_poly.type
_entity_poly.pdbx_seq_one_letter_code
_entity_poly.pdbx_strand_id
1 'polypeptide(L)' 'MLASLTSEALMAALGDLPAEQRDCLVMRFLQGLSIAETAEVLGRSAGAVKQLQLRGVRNLAKALPEDLR' A
#
# COMPACT_ATOMS: atom_id res chain seq x y z
N MET A 1 -13.35 -2.98 16.04
CA MET A 1 -14.42 -2.18 15.50
C MET A 1 -13.93 -1.31 14.35
N LEU A 2 -14.75 -1.11 13.33
CA LEU A 2 -14.33 -0.34 12.17
C LEU A 2 -13.91 1.09 12.50
N ALA A 3 -14.48 1.63 13.53
CA ALA A 3 -14.11 2.97 13.98
C ALA A 3 -12.65 3.07 14.38
N SER A 4 -12.01 1.96 14.71
CA SER A 4 -10.60 1.95 15.09
C SER A 4 -9.66 2.14 13.89
N LEU A 5 -10.13 1.79 12.70
CA LEU A 5 -9.33 1.94 11.49
C LEU A 5 -9.72 3.24 10.82
N THR A 6 -9.18 4.33 11.30
CA THR A 6 -9.47 5.64 10.76
C THR A 6 -8.59 5.95 9.56
N SER A 7 -9.02 6.94 8.76
CA SER A 7 -8.20 7.44 7.66
C SER A 7 -6.84 7.93 8.14
N GLU A 8 -6.82 8.55 9.33
CA GLU A 8 -5.57 9.04 9.90
C GLU A 8 -4.60 7.90 10.19
N ALA A 9 -5.09 6.81 10.80
CA ALA A 9 -4.25 5.65 11.10
C ALA A 9 -3.70 5.03 9.81
N LEU A 10 -4.56 4.89 8.80
CA LEU A 10 -4.15 4.34 7.52
C LEU A 10 -3.11 5.24 6.84
N MET A 11 -3.36 6.53 6.80
CA MET A 11 -2.43 7.47 6.16
C MET A 11 -1.09 7.51 6.88
N ALA A 12 -1.09 7.45 8.20
CA ALA A 12 0.14 7.40 8.98
C ALA A 12 0.93 6.13 8.66
N ALA A 13 0.25 4.99 8.61
CA ALA A 13 0.89 3.72 8.29
C ALA A 13 1.48 3.73 6.87
N LEU A 14 0.73 4.28 5.91
CA LEU A 14 1.23 4.41 4.54
C LEU A 14 2.46 5.31 4.48
N GLY A 15 2.47 6.37 5.28
CA GLY A 15 3.60 7.29 5.34
C GLY A 15 4.89 6.65 5.83
N ASP A 16 4.78 5.55 6.59
CA ASP A 16 5.94 4.83 7.09
C ASP A 16 6.56 3.89 6.07
N LEU A 17 5.92 3.70 4.93
CA LEU A 17 6.41 2.79 3.90
C LEU A 17 7.44 3.47 2.99
N PRO A 18 8.36 2.69 2.41
CA PRO A 18 9.17 3.20 1.31
C PRO A 18 8.27 3.77 0.21
N ALA A 19 8.70 4.84 -0.43
CA ALA A 19 7.87 5.58 -1.38
C ALA A 19 7.22 4.71 -2.46
N GLU A 20 8.00 3.81 -3.08
CA GLU A 20 7.45 2.96 -4.14
C GLU A 20 6.37 2.00 -3.62
N GLN A 21 6.56 1.45 -2.43
CA GLN A 21 5.55 0.57 -1.84
C GLN A 21 4.28 1.35 -1.53
N ARG A 22 4.44 2.51 -0.92
CA ARG A 22 3.30 3.39 -0.62
C ARG A 22 2.55 3.74 -1.89
N ASP A 23 3.26 4.19 -2.93
CA ASP A 23 2.63 4.59 -4.18
C ASP A 23 1.91 3.42 -4.85
N CYS A 24 2.53 2.24 -4.82
CA CYS A 24 1.90 1.03 -5.36
C CYS A 24 0.58 0.74 -4.66
N LEU A 25 0.56 0.77 -3.33
CA LEU A 25 -0.65 0.48 -2.57
C LEU A 25 -1.73 1.53 -2.79
N VAL A 26 -1.34 2.79 -2.87
CA VAL A 26 -2.30 3.87 -3.14
C VAL A 26 -2.94 3.66 -4.52
N MET A 27 -2.15 3.38 -5.53
CA MET A 27 -2.67 3.15 -6.88
C MET A 27 -3.56 1.93 -6.96
N ARG A 28 -3.14 0.83 -6.33
CA ARG A 28 -3.88 -0.42 -6.40
C ARG A 28 -5.18 -0.41 -5.61
N PHE A 29 -5.14 0.13 -4.39
CA PHE A 29 -6.26 -0.03 -3.46
C PHE A 29 -7.09 1.23 -3.26
N LEU A 30 -6.51 2.40 -3.43
CA LEU A 30 -7.26 3.64 -3.27
C LEU A 30 -7.70 4.23 -4.60
N GLN A 31 -6.90 4.11 -5.64
CA GLN A 31 -7.24 4.63 -6.96
C GLN A 31 -7.82 3.59 -7.90
N GLY A 32 -7.72 2.32 -7.53
CA GLY A 32 -8.32 1.25 -8.31
C GLY A 32 -7.60 0.90 -9.61
N LEU A 33 -6.32 1.23 -9.72
CA LEU A 33 -5.54 0.87 -10.91
C LEU A 33 -5.26 -0.63 -10.94
N SER A 34 -5.21 -1.18 -12.14
CA SER A 34 -4.79 -2.56 -12.34
C SER A 34 -3.28 -2.68 -12.13
N ILE A 35 -2.79 -3.92 -12.05
CA ILE A 35 -1.35 -4.16 -11.96
C ILE A 35 -0.65 -3.57 -13.20
N ALA A 36 -1.22 -3.79 -14.39
CA ALA A 36 -0.64 -3.26 -15.62
C ALA A 36 -0.58 -1.74 -15.61
N GLU A 37 -1.66 -1.10 -15.18
CA GLU A 37 -1.71 0.36 -15.09
C GLU A 37 -0.71 0.90 -14.08
N THR A 38 -0.62 0.25 -12.93
CA THR A 38 0.33 0.64 -11.89
C THR A 38 1.77 0.49 -12.39
N ALA A 39 2.05 -0.62 -13.09
CA ALA A 39 3.37 -0.85 -13.67
C ALA A 39 3.75 0.26 -14.64
N GLU A 40 2.79 0.70 -15.44
CA GLU A 40 3.02 1.76 -16.41
C GLU A 40 3.35 3.08 -15.71
N VAL A 41 2.57 3.44 -14.70
CA VAL A 41 2.79 4.68 -13.96
C VAL A 41 4.12 4.67 -13.23
N LEU A 42 4.47 3.54 -12.62
CA LEU A 42 5.71 3.44 -11.84
C LEU A 42 6.94 3.17 -12.71
N GLY A 43 6.77 2.87 -13.99
CA GLY A 43 7.87 2.51 -14.85
C GLY A 43 8.52 1.18 -14.44
N ARG A 44 7.71 0.24 -13.96
CA ARG A 44 8.17 -1.07 -13.48
C ARG A 44 7.46 -2.18 -14.25
N SER A 45 7.99 -3.39 -14.17
CA SER A 45 7.32 -4.56 -14.72
C SER A 45 6.15 -4.98 -13.83
N ALA A 46 5.21 -5.74 -14.41
CA ALA A 46 4.10 -6.27 -13.63
C ALA A 46 4.58 -7.14 -12.47
N GLY A 47 5.64 -7.92 -12.70
CA GLY A 47 6.22 -8.74 -11.64
C GLY A 47 6.77 -7.89 -10.49
N ALA A 48 7.44 -6.78 -10.83
CA ALA A 48 7.96 -5.88 -9.82
C ALA A 48 6.83 -5.23 -9.02
N VAL A 49 5.71 -4.86 -9.68
CA VAL A 49 4.55 -4.30 -9.01
C VAL A 49 3.96 -5.31 -8.03
N LYS A 50 3.86 -6.58 -8.42
CA LYS A 50 3.37 -7.63 -7.51
C LYS A 50 4.24 -7.75 -6.27
N GLN A 51 5.56 -7.66 -6.44
CA GLN A 51 6.49 -7.70 -5.31
C GLN A 51 6.34 -6.46 -4.43
N LEU A 52 6.22 -5.29 -5.03
CA LEU A 52 6.00 -4.06 -4.28
C LEU A 52 4.71 -4.15 -3.46
N GLN A 53 3.66 -4.67 -4.07
CA GLN A 53 2.37 -4.85 -3.39
C GLN A 53 2.50 -5.80 -2.21
N LEU A 54 3.14 -6.94 -2.41
CA LEU A 54 3.32 -7.93 -1.35
C LEU A 54 4.11 -7.36 -0.17
N ARG A 55 5.25 -6.74 -0.47
CA ARG A 55 6.09 -6.14 0.56
C ARG A 55 5.39 -4.96 1.23
N GLY A 56 4.67 -4.16 0.43
CA GLY A 56 3.93 -3.03 0.95
C GLY A 56 2.86 -3.45 1.92
N VAL A 57 2.09 -4.47 1.58
CA VAL A 57 1.04 -4.99 2.48
C VAL A 57 1.64 -5.50 3.78
N ARG A 58 2.75 -6.23 3.72
CA ARG A 58 3.43 -6.72 4.91
C ARG A 58 3.92 -5.57 5.79
N ASN A 59 4.52 -4.57 5.18
CA ASN A 59 5.04 -3.43 5.93
C ASN A 59 3.90 -2.57 6.48
N LEU A 60 2.82 -2.44 5.72
CA LEU A 60 1.64 -1.72 6.19
C LEU A 60 1.07 -2.38 7.44
N ALA A 61 0.96 -3.70 7.42
CA ALA A 61 0.46 -4.44 8.59
C ALA A 61 1.33 -4.18 9.81
N LYS A 62 2.65 -4.11 9.64
CA LYS A 62 3.57 -3.83 10.75
C LYS A 62 3.45 -2.39 11.25
N ALA A 63 3.09 -1.47 10.36
CA ALA A 63 2.98 -0.05 10.71
C ALA A 63 1.66 0.27 11.40
N LEU A 64 0.66 -0.59 11.28
CA LEU A 64 -0.62 -0.40 11.96
C LEU A 64 -0.50 -0.77 13.44
N PRO A 65 -1.29 -0.11 14.31
CA PRO A 65 -1.34 -0.51 15.72
C PRO A 65 -1.69 -1.99 15.87
N GLU A 66 -1.17 -2.61 16.94
CA GLU A 66 -1.35 -4.03 17.16
C GLU A 66 -2.80 -4.48 17.14
N ASP A 67 -3.68 -3.67 17.71
CA ASP A 67 -5.10 -4.00 17.78
C ASP A 67 -5.82 -3.87 16.43
N LEU A 68 -5.16 -3.38 15.42
CA LEU A 68 -5.72 -3.26 14.07
C LEU A 68 -5.17 -4.29 13.09
N ARG A 69 -4.23 -5.13 13.53
CA ARG A 69 -3.63 -6.16 12.66
C ARG A 69 -4.44 -7.42 12.58
#